data_5f935acc7b7792c62f46c3278aaf575e
#
_entry.id   5f935acc7b7792c62f46c3278aaf575e
#
_cell.length_a   1.000
_cell.length_b   1.000
_cell.length_c   1.000
_cell.angle_alpha   90.00
_cell.angle_beta   90.00
_cell.angle_gamma   90.00
#
_symmetry.space_group_name_H-M   'P 1'
#
loop_
_entity.id
_entity.type
_entity.pdbx_description
1 polymer ?
#
loop_
_entity_poly.entity_id
_entity_poly.type
_entity_poly.pdbx_seq_one_letter_code
_entity_poly.pdbx_strand_id
1 'polypeptide(L)'
;VASDIRIAIDCMGGDEGIPVTVPAAFDFAQRFSDTHLLLVGLPEEIERAVAVCSKRYPEVSSARYTIVSATEVVTMDDPVEVALRRKKDSSMRIAAQAVKDGHADACISAGNTGAWMAITRYVLKTLFGIDRPAIASALPNQKGGATTMLDLGANVDCTPEHLLQFAIMGTALAQAGLANHAPSVGLLNIGEEVIKGNDIVKQAGELLRQSSLNFYGNVEGDDIFKGTVDVVVCDGFVGNVALKSAEGVARMMSVMVREEFGRNPFTKLLGLVAMPVLSKFRRRVDNRQYNGAALLGLRGVVIKSHGSADAFAFGCALERAREAVRTGLLKRTAEAIAQLTHSQVEALSSTQAGDSE
;
A
#
# COMPACT_ATOMS: atom_id res chain seq x y z
N VAL A 1 -22.20 -18.75 6.42
CA VAL A 1 -21.28 -18.88 5.28
C VAL A 1 -20.62 -17.52 5.15
N ALA A 2 -19.32 -17.42 5.41
CA ALA A 2 -18.58 -16.18 5.16
C ALA A 2 -18.71 -15.90 3.64
N SER A 3 -19.13 -14.68 3.27
CA SER A 3 -19.18 -14.26 1.88
C SER A 3 -17.75 -14.23 1.33
N ASP A 4 -17.53 -14.77 0.14
CA ASP A 4 -16.24 -14.73 -0.52
C ASP A 4 -15.79 -13.26 -0.68
N ILE A 5 -14.51 -13.01 -0.37
CA ILE A 5 -13.90 -11.70 -0.61
C ILE A 5 -13.69 -11.54 -2.12
N ARG A 6 -14.19 -10.45 -2.70
CA ARG A 6 -14.11 -10.16 -4.13
C ARG A 6 -13.03 -9.12 -4.39
N ILE A 7 -12.06 -9.47 -5.25
CA ILE A 7 -10.95 -8.57 -5.58
C ILE A 7 -10.96 -8.30 -7.09
N ALA A 8 -11.09 -7.03 -7.48
CA ALA A 8 -10.97 -6.58 -8.86
C ALA A 8 -9.49 -6.30 -9.20
N ILE A 9 -8.99 -7.00 -10.20
CA ILE A 9 -7.60 -6.96 -10.63
C ILE A 9 -7.53 -6.24 -11.98
N ASP A 10 -6.85 -5.10 -12.04
CA ASP A 10 -6.40 -4.52 -13.30
C ASP A 10 -5.33 -5.42 -13.92
N CYS A 11 -5.75 -6.31 -14.82
CA CYS A 11 -4.85 -7.29 -15.44
C CYS A 11 -3.87 -6.68 -16.43
N MET A 12 -4.17 -5.48 -16.94
CA MET A 12 -3.37 -4.79 -17.97
C MET A 12 -2.24 -3.93 -17.37
N GLY A 13 -2.31 -3.66 -16.04
CA GLY A 13 -1.38 -2.75 -15.37
C GLY A 13 -0.02 -3.37 -15.08
N GLY A 14 1.03 -2.51 -15.11
CA GLY A 14 2.42 -2.88 -14.86
C GLY A 14 3.25 -2.97 -16.14
N ASP A 15 4.55 -3.19 -15.96
CA ASP A 15 5.51 -3.22 -17.08
C ASP A 15 5.27 -4.45 -17.97
N GLU A 16 4.84 -5.57 -17.39
CA GLU A 16 4.58 -6.83 -18.08
C GLU A 16 3.08 -7.13 -18.26
N GLY A 17 2.20 -6.56 -17.44
CA GLY A 17 0.75 -6.76 -17.51
C GLY A 17 0.29 -8.20 -17.30
N ILE A 18 -0.52 -8.73 -18.23
CA ILE A 18 -1.15 -10.05 -18.17
C ILE A 18 -0.19 -11.21 -17.87
N PRO A 19 1.02 -11.30 -18.46
CA PRO A 19 2.00 -12.35 -18.14
C PRO A 19 2.36 -12.47 -16.67
N VAL A 20 2.16 -11.41 -15.87
CA VAL A 20 2.40 -11.39 -14.43
C VAL A 20 1.10 -11.47 -13.65
N THR A 21 0.11 -10.66 -13.97
CA THR A 21 -1.10 -10.47 -13.17
C THR A 21 -1.99 -11.71 -13.15
N VAL A 22 -2.20 -12.37 -14.29
CA VAL A 22 -3.07 -13.55 -14.38
C VAL A 22 -2.44 -14.78 -13.72
N PRO A 23 -1.15 -15.16 -13.97
CA PRO A 23 -0.51 -16.23 -13.21
C PRO A 23 -0.46 -15.99 -11.70
N ALA A 24 -0.21 -14.75 -11.24
CA ALA A 24 -0.26 -14.41 -9.83
C ALA A 24 -1.67 -14.58 -9.23
N ALA A 25 -2.71 -14.19 -9.97
CA ALA A 25 -4.10 -14.37 -9.59
C ALA A 25 -4.46 -15.85 -9.42
N PHE A 26 -3.99 -16.71 -10.30
CA PHE A 26 -4.22 -18.17 -10.21
C PHE A 26 -3.45 -18.82 -9.05
N ASP A 27 -2.18 -18.47 -8.86
CA ASP A 27 -1.41 -18.92 -7.68
C ASP A 27 -2.08 -18.50 -6.37
N PHE A 28 -2.55 -17.25 -6.31
CA PHE A 28 -3.29 -16.73 -5.17
C PHE A 28 -4.62 -17.48 -4.95
N ALA A 29 -5.42 -17.69 -5.99
CA ALA A 29 -6.69 -18.42 -5.90
C ALA A 29 -6.53 -19.87 -5.46
N GLN A 30 -5.41 -20.52 -5.79
CA GLN A 30 -5.08 -21.87 -5.30
C GLN A 30 -4.82 -21.88 -3.79
N ARG A 31 -4.17 -20.84 -3.27
CA ARG A 31 -3.81 -20.74 -1.84
C ARG A 31 -4.97 -20.27 -0.95
N PHE A 32 -5.87 -19.45 -1.49
CA PHE A 32 -6.95 -18.83 -0.72
C PHE A 32 -8.32 -19.17 -1.32
N SER A 33 -9.03 -20.09 -0.67
CA SER A 33 -10.32 -20.60 -1.14
C SER A 33 -11.51 -19.67 -0.85
N ASP A 34 -11.34 -18.64 -0.05
CA ASP A 34 -12.35 -17.68 0.39
C ASP A 34 -12.42 -16.40 -0.45
N THR A 35 -11.83 -16.42 -1.66
CA THR A 35 -11.78 -15.25 -2.55
C THR A 35 -12.33 -15.55 -3.93
N HIS A 36 -13.02 -14.56 -4.52
CA HIS A 36 -13.43 -14.53 -5.92
C HIS A 36 -12.72 -13.38 -6.64
N LEU A 37 -12.16 -13.64 -7.81
CA LEU A 37 -11.33 -12.67 -8.54
C LEU A 37 -12.08 -12.12 -9.76
N LEU A 38 -12.13 -10.80 -9.91
CA LEU A 38 -12.59 -10.13 -11.12
C LEU A 38 -11.36 -9.76 -11.94
N LEU A 39 -11.12 -10.48 -13.03
CA LEU A 39 -10.01 -10.23 -13.96
C LEU A 39 -10.44 -9.17 -14.98
N VAL A 40 -10.00 -7.95 -14.78
CA VAL A 40 -10.45 -6.78 -15.56
C VAL A 40 -9.43 -6.44 -16.64
N GLY A 41 -9.85 -6.41 -17.90
CA GLY A 41 -8.99 -6.05 -19.01
C GLY A 41 -9.54 -6.47 -20.37
N LEU A 42 -8.66 -6.60 -21.37
CA LEU A 42 -9.02 -7.02 -22.72
C LEU A 42 -9.39 -8.52 -22.71
N PRO A 43 -10.65 -8.88 -23.01
CA PRO A 43 -11.15 -10.24 -22.78
C PRO A 43 -10.36 -11.32 -23.50
N GLU A 44 -10.07 -11.13 -24.80
CA GLU A 44 -9.35 -12.12 -25.61
C GLU A 44 -7.94 -12.41 -25.08
N GLU A 45 -7.27 -11.40 -24.52
CA GLU A 45 -5.94 -11.56 -23.96
C GLU A 45 -5.97 -12.29 -22.61
N ILE A 46 -6.96 -11.92 -21.75
CA ILE A 46 -7.18 -12.59 -20.47
C ILE A 46 -7.56 -14.05 -20.69
N GLU A 47 -8.48 -14.36 -21.61
CA GLU A 47 -8.91 -15.72 -21.92
C GLU A 47 -7.74 -16.61 -22.37
N ARG A 48 -6.85 -16.08 -23.23
CA ARG A 48 -5.63 -16.81 -23.63
C ARG A 48 -4.73 -17.11 -22.44
N ALA A 49 -4.52 -16.16 -21.54
CA ALA A 49 -3.71 -16.36 -20.34
C ALA A 49 -4.36 -17.34 -19.36
N VAL A 50 -5.67 -17.23 -19.16
CA VAL A 50 -6.48 -18.14 -18.35
C VAL A 50 -6.40 -19.58 -18.87
N ALA A 51 -6.49 -19.79 -20.19
CA ALA A 51 -6.37 -21.12 -20.79
C ALA A 51 -5.00 -21.79 -20.53
N VAL A 52 -3.93 -20.99 -20.42
CA VAL A 52 -2.60 -21.47 -20.04
C VAL A 52 -2.54 -21.75 -18.54
N CYS A 53 -3.02 -20.83 -17.70
CA CYS A 53 -3.00 -20.95 -16.26
C CYS A 53 -3.87 -22.11 -15.75
N SER A 54 -5.04 -22.35 -16.34
CA SER A 54 -5.92 -23.45 -15.95
C SER A 54 -5.28 -24.84 -16.13
N LYS A 55 -4.35 -24.99 -17.08
CA LYS A 55 -3.56 -26.21 -17.21
C LYS A 55 -2.53 -26.37 -16.10
N ARG A 56 -1.96 -25.28 -15.63
CA ARG A 56 -0.95 -25.26 -14.57
C ARG A 56 -1.56 -25.35 -13.16
N TYR A 57 -2.78 -24.81 -13.01
CA TYR A 57 -3.51 -24.74 -11.74
C TYR A 57 -4.90 -25.40 -11.89
N PRO A 58 -4.97 -26.72 -12.10
CA PRO A 58 -6.23 -27.42 -12.39
C PRO A 58 -7.23 -27.38 -11.23
N GLU A 59 -6.78 -27.09 -10.03
CA GLU A 59 -7.60 -26.97 -8.82
C GLU A 59 -8.37 -25.65 -8.76
N VAL A 60 -7.97 -24.64 -9.54
CA VAL A 60 -8.67 -23.35 -9.59
C VAL A 60 -9.86 -23.47 -10.53
N SER A 61 -11.04 -23.68 -9.95
CA SER A 61 -12.30 -23.76 -10.69
C SER A 61 -12.64 -22.45 -11.39
N SER A 62 -13.29 -22.51 -12.55
CA SER A 62 -13.83 -21.34 -13.26
C SER A 62 -14.86 -20.54 -12.43
N ALA A 63 -15.44 -21.15 -11.40
CA ALA A 63 -16.33 -20.45 -10.46
C ALA A 63 -15.57 -19.48 -9.53
N ARG A 64 -14.23 -19.51 -9.51
CA ARG A 64 -13.38 -18.69 -8.63
C ARG A 64 -12.95 -17.36 -9.25
N TYR A 65 -13.26 -17.13 -10.50
CA TYR A 65 -12.96 -15.87 -11.18
C TYR A 65 -14.05 -15.51 -12.20
N THR A 66 -14.10 -14.23 -12.53
CA THR A 66 -14.95 -13.68 -13.58
C THR A 66 -14.10 -12.75 -14.44
N ILE A 67 -14.17 -12.86 -15.75
CA ILE A 67 -13.54 -11.93 -16.68
C ILE A 67 -14.48 -10.73 -16.86
N VAL A 68 -13.95 -9.53 -16.59
CA VAL A 68 -14.67 -8.26 -16.74
C VAL A 68 -14.05 -7.50 -17.89
N SER A 69 -14.83 -7.24 -18.93
CA SER A 69 -14.37 -6.59 -20.15
C SER A 69 -13.99 -5.14 -19.91
N ALA A 70 -12.83 -4.74 -20.42
CA ALA A 70 -12.41 -3.37 -20.66
C ALA A 70 -11.97 -3.25 -22.12
N THR A 71 -12.11 -2.06 -22.72
CA THR A 71 -11.74 -1.82 -24.12
C THR A 71 -10.50 -0.94 -24.24
N GLU A 72 -10.06 -0.34 -23.12
CA GLU A 72 -8.91 0.58 -23.08
C GLU A 72 -7.90 0.17 -22.01
N VAL A 73 -6.65 0.54 -22.25
CA VAL A 73 -5.54 0.31 -21.31
C VAL A 73 -4.85 1.62 -20.98
N VAL A 74 -4.63 1.89 -19.70
CA VAL A 74 -3.77 2.98 -19.24
C VAL A 74 -2.33 2.48 -19.22
N THR A 75 -1.47 3.09 -20.04
CA THR A 75 -0.04 2.75 -20.10
C THR A 75 0.75 3.44 -18.99
N MET A 76 1.99 3.00 -18.76
CA MET A 76 2.86 3.59 -17.73
C MET A 76 3.21 5.06 -18.05
N ASP A 77 3.23 5.44 -19.33
CA ASP A 77 3.62 6.77 -19.82
C ASP A 77 2.42 7.69 -20.06
N ASP A 78 1.19 7.20 -19.89
CA ASP A 78 0.00 8.05 -20.09
C ASP A 78 -0.02 9.20 -19.08
N PRO A 79 -0.23 10.45 -19.54
CA PRO A 79 -0.51 11.56 -18.66
C PRO A 79 -1.76 11.28 -17.83
N VAL A 80 -1.72 11.66 -16.55
CA VAL A 80 -2.84 11.46 -15.61
C VAL A 80 -4.16 12.00 -16.14
N GLU A 81 -4.11 13.15 -16.81
CA GLU A 81 -5.30 13.78 -17.42
C GLU A 81 -5.90 12.91 -18.53
N VAL A 82 -5.08 12.28 -19.35
CA VAL A 82 -5.53 11.37 -20.43
C VAL A 82 -6.18 10.13 -19.82
N ALA A 83 -5.52 9.51 -18.85
CA ALA A 83 -6.04 8.34 -18.15
C ALA A 83 -7.40 8.63 -17.48
N LEU A 84 -7.52 9.80 -16.82
CA LEU A 84 -8.73 10.17 -16.09
C LEU A 84 -9.88 10.60 -16.98
N ARG A 85 -9.61 11.41 -18.02
CA ARG A 85 -10.68 12.08 -18.82
C ARG A 85 -11.01 11.36 -20.10
N ARG A 86 -10.04 10.72 -20.76
CA ARG A 86 -10.22 10.10 -22.07
C ARG A 86 -10.40 8.59 -21.99
N LYS A 87 -9.63 7.87 -21.18
CA LYS A 87 -9.71 6.41 -21.07
C LYS A 87 -10.76 5.97 -20.03
N LYS A 88 -12.02 6.20 -20.36
CA LYS A 88 -13.14 5.97 -19.44
C LYS A 88 -13.52 4.50 -19.31
N ASP A 89 -13.14 3.68 -20.26
CA ASP A 89 -13.39 2.23 -20.30
C ASP A 89 -12.10 1.44 -20.06
N SER A 90 -11.13 2.05 -19.36
CA SER A 90 -9.87 1.38 -19.03
C SER A 90 -10.05 0.34 -17.93
N SER A 91 -9.27 -0.74 -18.02
CA SER A 91 -9.23 -1.81 -17.00
C SER A 91 -9.03 -1.27 -15.59
N MET A 92 -8.14 -0.28 -15.44
CA MET A 92 -7.89 0.45 -14.20
C MET A 92 -9.17 1.13 -13.65
N ARG A 93 -9.93 1.80 -14.51
CA ARG A 93 -11.16 2.50 -14.10
C ARG A 93 -12.28 1.53 -13.77
N ILE A 94 -12.45 0.48 -14.56
CA ILE A 94 -13.46 -0.55 -14.34
C ILE A 94 -13.19 -1.30 -13.03
N ALA A 95 -11.92 -1.61 -12.71
CA ALA A 95 -11.57 -2.23 -11.44
C ALA A 95 -11.97 -1.34 -10.24
N ALA A 96 -11.71 -0.04 -10.30
CA ALA A 96 -12.16 0.90 -9.28
C ALA A 96 -13.69 1.04 -9.21
N GLN A 97 -14.36 1.04 -10.37
CA GLN A 97 -15.82 1.12 -10.47
C GLN A 97 -16.48 -0.12 -9.86
N ALA A 98 -15.91 -1.31 -10.03
CA ALA A 98 -16.41 -2.55 -9.42
C ALA A 98 -16.49 -2.45 -7.89
N VAL A 99 -15.51 -1.78 -7.26
CA VAL A 99 -15.53 -1.53 -5.80
C VAL A 99 -16.64 -0.53 -5.45
N LYS A 100 -16.77 0.55 -6.20
CA LYS A 100 -17.83 1.56 -5.97
C LYS A 100 -19.23 0.96 -6.06
N ASP A 101 -19.47 0.07 -7.03
CA ASP A 101 -20.77 -0.54 -7.29
C ASP A 101 -21.05 -1.74 -6.38
N GLY A 102 -20.11 -2.09 -5.47
CA GLY A 102 -20.24 -3.23 -4.56
C GLY A 102 -20.09 -4.59 -5.25
N HIS A 103 -19.54 -4.65 -6.46
CA HIS A 103 -19.22 -5.89 -7.16
C HIS A 103 -17.88 -6.48 -6.68
N ALA A 104 -16.98 -5.67 -6.14
CA ALA A 104 -15.73 -6.06 -5.50
C ALA A 104 -15.56 -5.36 -4.16
N ASP A 105 -14.81 -5.99 -3.25
CA ASP A 105 -14.52 -5.47 -1.92
C ASP A 105 -13.17 -4.73 -1.88
N ALA A 106 -12.29 -5.05 -2.84
CA ALA A 106 -11.02 -4.37 -3.06
C ALA A 106 -10.67 -4.30 -4.55
N CYS A 107 -9.82 -3.35 -4.93
CA CYS A 107 -9.21 -3.31 -6.26
C CYS A 107 -7.69 -3.12 -6.19
N ILE A 108 -7.00 -3.66 -7.20
CA ILE A 108 -5.54 -3.64 -7.30
C ILE A 108 -5.09 -3.33 -8.72
N SER A 109 -4.03 -2.52 -8.83
CA SER A 109 -3.33 -2.25 -10.09
C SER A 109 -1.82 -2.16 -9.89
N ALA A 110 -1.04 -2.68 -10.84
CA ALA A 110 0.39 -2.44 -10.96
C ALA A 110 0.72 -1.28 -11.93
N GLY A 111 -0.27 -0.70 -12.59
CA GLY A 111 -0.11 0.35 -13.59
C GLY A 111 0.39 1.69 -13.05
N ASN A 112 0.32 2.73 -13.87
CA ASN A 112 0.77 4.09 -13.56
C ASN A 112 0.20 4.60 -12.23
N THR A 113 1.07 4.93 -11.28
CA THR A 113 0.67 5.30 -9.90
C THR A 113 -0.16 6.58 -9.86
N GLY A 114 0.23 7.60 -10.63
CA GLY A 114 -0.50 8.87 -10.69
C GLY A 114 -1.90 8.69 -11.28
N ALA A 115 -2.01 7.90 -12.36
CA ALA A 115 -3.29 7.56 -12.97
C ALA A 115 -4.19 6.76 -12.01
N TRP A 116 -3.63 5.75 -11.32
CA TRP A 116 -4.35 4.93 -10.35
C TRP A 116 -4.92 5.75 -9.20
N MET A 117 -4.11 6.64 -8.64
CA MET A 117 -4.54 7.57 -7.59
C MET A 117 -5.66 8.50 -8.07
N ALA A 118 -5.48 9.12 -9.24
CA ALA A 118 -6.46 10.06 -9.76
C ALA A 118 -7.80 9.38 -10.08
N ILE A 119 -7.74 8.19 -10.71
CA ILE A 119 -8.93 7.40 -11.07
C ILE A 119 -9.65 6.93 -9.81
N THR A 120 -8.94 6.32 -8.85
CA THR A 120 -9.56 5.79 -7.63
C THR A 120 -10.14 6.90 -6.76
N ARG A 121 -9.44 8.04 -6.62
CA ARG A 121 -9.99 9.22 -5.94
C ARG A 121 -11.23 9.77 -6.64
N TYR A 122 -11.24 9.82 -7.96
CA TYR A 122 -12.39 10.29 -8.73
C TYR A 122 -13.61 9.36 -8.58
N VAL A 123 -13.38 8.04 -8.68
CA VAL A 123 -14.45 7.03 -8.66
C VAL A 123 -14.98 6.80 -7.25
N LEU A 124 -14.10 6.53 -6.29
CA LEU A 124 -14.47 6.11 -4.92
C LEU A 124 -14.72 7.30 -3.99
N LYS A 125 -14.10 8.46 -4.25
CA LYS A 125 -14.08 9.63 -3.36
C LYS A 125 -13.31 9.33 -2.06
N THR A 126 -13.03 10.38 -1.28
CA THR A 126 -12.45 10.25 0.06
C THR A 126 -13.51 9.92 1.12
N LEU A 127 -13.09 9.29 2.20
CA LEU A 127 -13.90 9.16 3.41
C LEU A 127 -14.26 10.53 3.96
N PHE A 128 -15.38 10.61 4.68
CA PHE A 128 -15.76 11.83 5.37
C PHE A 128 -14.68 12.21 6.40
N GLY A 129 -14.28 13.46 6.42
CA GLY A 129 -13.20 13.96 7.29
C GLY A 129 -11.78 13.69 6.77
N ILE A 130 -11.62 13.11 5.58
CA ILE A 130 -10.33 12.94 4.90
C ILE A 130 -10.25 13.88 3.71
N ASP A 131 -9.26 14.77 3.74
CA ASP A 131 -9.02 15.74 2.67
C ASP A 131 -8.28 15.11 1.49
N ARG A 132 -7.28 14.27 1.80
CA ARG A 132 -6.41 13.65 0.80
C ARG A 132 -6.13 12.18 1.13
N PRO A 133 -6.17 11.27 0.14
CA PRO A 133 -5.70 9.92 0.32
C PRO A 133 -4.18 9.90 0.49
N ALA A 134 -3.64 8.89 1.18
CA ALA A 134 -2.21 8.67 1.34
C ALA A 134 -1.80 7.28 0.87
N ILE A 135 -0.56 7.16 0.38
CA ILE A 135 0.06 5.86 0.06
C ILE A 135 0.80 5.36 1.29
N ALA A 136 0.40 4.19 1.79
CA ALA A 136 1.05 3.53 2.92
C ALA A 136 1.67 2.20 2.51
N SER A 137 2.86 1.90 3.00
CA SER A 137 3.51 0.60 2.84
C SER A 137 4.21 0.17 4.12
N ALA A 138 4.36 -1.14 4.28
CA ALA A 138 5.15 -1.74 5.34
C ALA A 138 6.60 -1.86 4.89
N LEU A 139 7.53 -1.37 5.70
CA LEU A 139 8.98 -1.49 5.48
C LEU A 139 9.58 -2.44 6.53
N PRO A 140 10.43 -3.40 6.12
CA PRO A 140 11.04 -4.34 7.06
C PRO A 140 11.91 -3.61 8.09
N ASN A 141 11.88 -4.07 9.34
CA ASN A 141 12.68 -3.52 10.41
C ASN A 141 13.57 -4.58 11.10
N GLN A 142 14.51 -4.13 11.89
CA GLN A 142 15.49 -4.98 12.57
C GLN A 142 14.87 -5.89 13.64
N LYS A 143 13.68 -5.55 14.15
CA LYS A 143 12.94 -6.37 15.13
C LYS A 143 12.29 -7.61 14.49
N GLY A 144 12.42 -7.78 13.17
CA GLY A 144 11.85 -8.92 12.44
C GLY A 144 10.39 -8.74 12.02
N GLY A 145 9.84 -7.56 12.25
CA GLY A 145 8.53 -7.11 11.79
C GLY A 145 8.66 -6.06 10.68
N ALA A 146 7.68 -5.17 10.62
CA ALA A 146 7.66 -4.06 9.68
C ALA A 146 7.18 -2.77 10.35
N THR A 147 7.67 -1.64 9.87
CA THR A 147 7.20 -0.31 10.21
C THR A 147 6.30 0.19 9.09
N THR A 148 5.09 0.60 9.40
CA THR A 148 4.17 1.21 8.44
C THR A 148 4.58 2.65 8.18
N MET A 149 4.88 2.99 6.94
CA MET A 149 5.27 4.36 6.57
C MET A 149 4.25 4.96 5.62
N LEU A 150 3.87 6.22 5.84
CA LEU A 150 3.00 7.03 4.98
C LEU A 150 3.25 8.54 5.19
N ASP A 151 3.15 9.41 4.20
CA ASP A 151 2.76 9.21 2.81
C ASP A 151 3.99 8.87 1.93
N LEU A 152 3.81 8.01 0.94
CA LEU A 152 4.90 7.54 0.07
C LEU A 152 4.82 8.12 -1.36
N GLY A 153 4.27 9.32 -1.50
CA GLY A 153 4.27 10.03 -2.77
C GLY A 153 2.90 10.40 -3.33
N ALA A 154 1.83 10.33 -2.53
CA ALA A 154 0.52 10.81 -2.94
C ALA A 154 0.41 12.34 -2.85
N ASN A 155 1.03 12.97 -1.85
CA ASN A 155 0.88 14.39 -1.55
C ASN A 155 2.24 15.02 -1.27
N VAL A 156 2.73 15.80 -2.23
CA VAL A 156 4.03 16.49 -2.10
C VAL A 156 3.95 17.63 -1.07
N ASP A 157 2.86 18.39 -1.11
CA ASP A 157 2.60 19.47 -0.17
C ASP A 157 1.51 19.06 0.82
N CYS A 158 1.84 19.06 2.10
CA CYS A 158 0.94 18.70 3.19
C CYS A 158 0.74 19.86 4.16
N THR A 159 -0.44 19.90 4.80
CA THR A 159 -0.69 20.74 5.97
C THR A 159 -0.49 19.91 7.25
N PRO A 160 -0.40 20.55 8.44
CA PRO A 160 -0.36 19.82 9.71
C PRO A 160 -1.53 18.85 9.91
N GLU A 161 -2.73 19.25 9.47
CA GLU A 161 -3.95 18.43 9.55
C GLU A 161 -3.86 17.21 8.64
N HIS A 162 -3.24 17.33 7.46
CA HIS A 162 -3.00 16.17 6.59
C HIS A 162 -2.12 15.14 7.28
N LEU A 163 -1.04 15.57 7.96
CA LEU A 163 -0.14 14.66 8.69
C LEU A 163 -0.86 13.99 9.86
N LEU A 164 -1.74 14.69 10.56
CA LEU A 164 -2.61 14.10 11.59
C LEU A 164 -3.55 13.03 10.96
N GLN A 165 -4.23 13.35 9.86
CA GLN A 165 -5.10 12.41 9.15
C GLN A 165 -4.31 11.17 8.69
N PHE A 166 -3.07 11.36 8.21
CA PHE A 166 -2.20 10.24 7.83
C PHE A 166 -1.85 9.37 9.04
N ALA A 167 -1.54 9.97 10.20
CA ALA A 167 -1.28 9.24 11.44
C ALA A 167 -2.44 8.31 11.82
N ILE A 168 -3.68 8.81 11.71
CA ILE A 168 -4.88 8.04 12.00
C ILE A 168 -5.05 6.88 11.04
N MET A 169 -4.92 7.15 9.75
CA MET A 169 -5.04 6.13 8.72
C MET A 169 -3.95 5.07 8.86
N GLY A 170 -2.70 5.49 9.17
CA GLY A 170 -1.59 4.58 9.41
C GLY A 170 -1.80 3.70 10.64
N THR A 171 -2.33 4.27 11.71
CA THR A 171 -2.70 3.53 12.93
C THR A 171 -3.76 2.47 12.64
N ALA A 172 -4.82 2.82 11.91
CA ALA A 172 -5.87 1.87 11.53
C ALA A 172 -5.32 0.72 10.66
N LEU A 173 -4.38 1.01 9.75
CA LEU A 173 -3.71 0.00 8.94
C LEU A 173 -2.82 -0.91 9.79
N ALA A 174 -2.01 -0.33 10.69
CA ALA A 174 -1.12 -1.10 11.57
C ALA A 174 -1.91 -2.02 12.52
N GLN A 175 -3.02 -1.56 13.08
CA GLN A 175 -3.92 -2.37 13.89
C GLN A 175 -4.51 -3.58 13.15
N ALA A 176 -4.68 -3.47 11.83
CA ALA A 176 -5.18 -4.57 11.01
C ALA A 176 -4.15 -5.70 10.87
N GLY A 177 -2.86 -5.37 10.87
CA GLY A 177 -1.75 -6.31 10.68
C GLY A 177 -1.01 -6.73 11.96
N LEU A 178 -1.18 -5.98 13.04
CA LEU A 178 -0.51 -6.23 14.31
C LEU A 178 -1.51 -6.68 15.38
N ALA A 179 -1.07 -7.57 16.27
CA ALA A 179 -1.83 -7.90 17.49
C ALA A 179 -1.88 -6.72 18.49
N ASN A 180 -1.25 -5.60 18.17
CA ASN A 180 -1.19 -4.40 19.00
C ASN A 180 -2.38 -3.48 18.75
N HIS A 181 -3.19 -3.26 19.78
CA HIS A 181 -4.38 -2.41 19.73
C HIS A 181 -4.06 -0.90 19.79
N ALA A 182 -2.84 -0.51 20.17
CA ALA A 182 -2.39 0.88 20.26
C ALA A 182 -1.00 1.08 19.60
N PRO A 183 -0.90 0.98 18.26
CA PRO A 183 0.36 1.19 17.56
C PRO A 183 0.98 2.55 17.89
N SER A 184 2.29 2.57 18.09
CA SER A 184 3.04 3.81 18.31
C SER A 184 3.22 4.57 17.01
N VAL A 185 3.07 5.90 17.07
CA VAL A 185 3.16 6.81 15.92
C VAL A 185 4.35 7.74 16.10
N GLY A 186 5.25 7.78 15.14
CA GLY A 186 6.34 8.75 15.04
C GLY A 186 6.11 9.73 13.88
N LEU A 187 6.49 10.99 14.08
CA LEU A 187 6.52 11.99 13.03
C LEU A 187 7.95 12.11 12.50
N LEU A 188 8.14 11.83 11.21
CA LEU A 188 9.47 11.87 10.58
C LEU A 188 10.03 13.28 10.60
N ASN A 189 11.24 13.42 11.10
CA ASN A 189 11.90 14.70 11.29
C ASN A 189 13.43 14.56 11.10
N ILE A 190 14.14 15.68 11.23
CA ILE A 190 15.61 15.78 11.14
C ILE A 190 16.31 15.68 12.51
N GLY A 191 15.60 15.31 13.55
CA GLY A 191 16.04 15.16 14.94
C GLY A 191 14.86 14.88 15.84
N GLU A 192 15.11 14.28 17.00
CA GLU A 192 14.08 13.88 17.98
C GLU A 192 13.51 15.06 18.77
N GLU A 193 14.25 16.19 18.85
CA GLU A 193 13.86 17.32 19.68
C GLU A 193 12.61 18.04 19.12
N VAL A 194 11.74 18.49 19.99
CA VAL A 194 10.46 19.16 19.63
C VAL A 194 10.66 20.42 18.79
N ILE A 195 11.78 21.10 18.95
CA ILE A 195 12.11 22.36 18.24
C ILE A 195 12.57 22.13 16.80
N LYS A 196 12.90 20.89 16.41
CA LYS A 196 13.41 20.56 15.08
C LYS A 196 12.29 20.52 14.04
N GLY A 197 12.70 20.63 12.78
CA GLY A 197 11.82 20.56 11.63
C GLY A 197 11.28 21.92 11.20
N ASN A 198 10.54 21.91 10.09
CA ASN A 198 9.83 23.08 9.58
C ASN A 198 8.54 23.34 10.37
N ASP A 199 7.88 24.47 10.09
CA ASP A 199 6.69 24.89 10.83
C ASP A 199 5.52 23.91 10.69
N ILE A 200 5.37 23.26 9.53
CA ILE A 200 4.33 22.23 9.29
C ILE A 200 4.55 21.04 10.21
N VAL A 201 5.78 20.54 10.30
CA VAL A 201 6.12 19.39 11.15
C VAL A 201 5.94 19.71 12.63
N LYS A 202 6.33 20.93 13.08
CA LYS A 202 6.13 21.39 14.47
C LYS A 202 4.65 21.44 14.83
N GLN A 203 3.84 22.08 13.98
CA GLN A 203 2.39 22.19 14.21
C GLN A 203 1.71 20.81 14.16
N ALA A 204 2.11 19.93 13.23
CA ALA A 204 1.63 18.54 13.19
C ALA A 204 1.98 17.79 14.49
N GLY A 205 3.20 17.97 15.02
CA GLY A 205 3.60 17.40 16.31
C GLY A 205 2.75 17.87 17.48
N GLU A 206 2.28 19.13 17.46
CA GLU A 206 1.34 19.66 18.46
C GLU A 206 -0.04 19.00 18.33
N LEU A 207 -0.58 18.91 17.12
CA LEU A 207 -1.86 18.23 16.86
C LEU A 207 -1.81 16.75 17.27
N LEU A 208 -0.72 16.05 16.98
CA LEU A 208 -0.52 14.66 17.35
C LEU A 208 -0.46 14.46 18.87
N ARG A 209 0.20 15.37 19.62
CA ARG A 209 0.23 15.33 21.09
C ARG A 209 -1.12 15.56 21.73
N GLN A 210 -1.97 16.35 21.10
CA GLN A 210 -3.34 16.63 21.58
C GLN A 210 -4.34 15.54 21.16
N SER A 211 -3.95 14.65 20.25
CA SER A 211 -4.82 13.55 19.78
C SER A 211 -4.84 12.37 20.75
N SER A 212 -5.78 11.44 20.55
CA SER A 212 -5.85 10.18 21.28
C SER A 212 -4.89 9.10 20.77
N LEU A 213 -4.05 9.42 19.79
CA LEU A 213 -3.06 8.49 19.23
C LEU A 213 -1.93 8.22 20.22
N ASN A 214 -1.35 7.04 20.19
CA ASN A 214 -0.13 6.72 20.93
C ASN A 214 1.09 7.39 20.25
N PHE A 215 1.15 8.71 20.36
CA PHE A 215 2.19 9.51 19.71
C PHE A 215 3.49 9.41 20.51
N TYR A 216 4.52 8.85 19.88
CA TYR A 216 5.87 8.69 20.43
C TYR A 216 6.63 10.04 20.45
N GLY A 217 6.49 10.82 19.38
CA GLY A 217 7.26 12.05 19.14
C GLY A 217 7.89 12.08 17.76
N ASN A 218 8.92 12.90 17.60
CA ASN A 218 9.71 12.94 16.38
C ASN A 218 10.59 11.69 16.28
N VAL A 219 10.80 11.19 15.05
CA VAL A 219 11.69 10.07 14.72
C VAL A 219 12.55 10.45 13.52
N GLU A 220 13.73 9.88 13.43
CA GLU A 220 14.64 10.07 12.31
C GLU A 220 14.50 8.95 11.26
N GLY A 221 15.13 9.13 10.09
CA GLY A 221 15.01 8.18 8.98
C GLY A 221 15.50 6.76 9.28
N ASP A 222 16.47 6.61 10.17
CA ASP A 222 17.00 5.29 10.58
C ASP A 222 16.08 4.57 11.56
N ASP A 223 15.20 5.28 12.29
CA ASP A 223 14.23 4.70 13.20
C ASP A 223 13.18 3.85 12.47
N ILE A 224 12.91 4.17 11.20
CA ILE A 224 12.06 3.36 10.32
C ILE A 224 12.56 1.91 10.30
N PHE A 225 13.89 1.74 10.14
CA PHE A 225 14.52 0.42 10.03
C PHE A 225 14.89 -0.19 11.40
N LYS A 226 15.08 0.63 12.43
CA LYS A 226 15.20 0.15 13.82
C LYS A 226 13.86 -0.43 14.32
N GLY A 227 12.72 0.05 13.78
CA GLY A 227 11.40 -0.27 14.28
C GLY A 227 11.14 0.40 15.64
N THR A 228 11.59 1.65 15.81
CA THR A 228 11.39 2.43 17.03
C THR A 228 9.90 2.63 17.30
N VAL A 229 9.14 2.86 16.23
CA VAL A 229 7.68 3.00 16.26
C VAL A 229 7.02 2.07 15.22
N ASP A 230 5.71 1.84 15.37
CA ASP A 230 4.93 0.99 14.47
C ASP A 230 4.51 1.74 13.19
N VAL A 231 4.28 3.05 13.31
CA VAL A 231 3.84 3.92 12.22
C VAL A 231 4.73 5.15 12.14
N VAL A 232 5.24 5.47 10.96
CA VAL A 232 6.00 6.70 10.68
C VAL A 232 5.24 7.53 9.65
N VAL A 233 5.01 8.80 10.00
CA VAL A 233 4.25 9.76 9.18
C VAL A 233 5.15 10.85 8.64
N CYS A 234 4.98 11.16 7.36
CA CYS A 234 5.65 12.27 6.67
C CYS A 234 4.80 12.78 5.51
N ASP A 235 5.24 13.86 4.85
CA ASP A 235 4.71 14.23 3.54
C ASP A 235 5.19 13.26 2.45
N GLY A 236 4.50 13.27 1.31
CA GLY A 236 4.78 12.32 0.23
C GLY A 236 6.09 12.57 -0.49
N PHE A 237 6.65 13.79 -0.46
CA PHE A 237 7.96 14.04 -1.05
C PHE A 237 9.05 13.36 -0.23
N VAL A 238 9.08 13.62 1.07
CA VAL A 238 10.05 13.00 1.99
C VAL A 238 9.89 11.48 2.01
N GLY A 239 8.64 11.00 2.08
CA GLY A 239 8.36 9.57 2.11
C GLY A 239 8.78 8.84 0.83
N ASN A 240 8.52 9.42 -0.33
CA ASN A 240 8.95 8.82 -1.61
C ASN A 240 10.48 8.82 -1.74
N VAL A 241 11.16 9.88 -1.32
CA VAL A 241 12.63 9.94 -1.32
C VAL A 241 13.20 8.88 -0.38
N ALA A 242 12.68 8.76 0.85
CA ALA A 242 13.12 7.74 1.80
C ALA A 242 12.93 6.32 1.26
N LEU A 243 11.75 6.02 0.69
CA LEU A 243 11.46 4.71 0.10
C LEU A 243 12.41 4.40 -1.06
N LYS A 244 12.58 5.33 -2.02
CA LYS A 244 13.43 5.12 -3.19
C LYS A 244 14.91 5.01 -2.84
N SER A 245 15.37 5.76 -1.83
CA SER A 245 16.73 5.64 -1.31
C SER A 245 16.97 4.28 -0.66
N ALA A 246 16.04 3.81 0.17
CA ALA A 246 16.12 2.50 0.79
C ALA A 246 16.11 1.35 -0.25
N GLU A 247 15.22 1.41 -1.24
CA GLU A 247 15.19 0.47 -2.37
C GLU A 247 16.52 0.47 -3.15
N GLY A 248 17.06 1.66 -3.40
CA GLY A 248 18.35 1.84 -4.09
C GLY A 248 19.51 1.20 -3.34
N VAL A 249 19.62 1.48 -2.04
CA VAL A 249 20.65 0.89 -1.16
C VAL A 249 20.53 -0.63 -1.10
N ALA A 250 19.33 -1.17 -0.90
CA ALA A 250 19.09 -2.62 -0.87
C ALA A 250 19.50 -3.31 -2.17
N ARG A 251 19.17 -2.68 -3.32
CA ARG A 251 19.56 -3.17 -4.65
C ARG A 251 21.09 -3.13 -4.82
N MET A 252 21.73 -2.01 -4.48
CA MET A 252 23.19 -1.85 -4.55
C MET A 252 23.92 -2.91 -3.71
N MET A 253 23.50 -3.11 -2.47
CA MET A 253 24.07 -4.14 -1.60
C MET A 253 23.91 -5.55 -2.20
N SER A 254 22.74 -5.86 -2.78
CA SER A 254 22.49 -7.15 -3.42
C SER A 254 23.41 -7.41 -4.61
N VAL A 255 23.67 -6.37 -5.42
CA VAL A 255 24.62 -6.43 -6.55
C VAL A 255 26.03 -6.66 -6.06
N MET A 256 26.51 -5.85 -5.08
CA MET A 256 27.87 -5.97 -4.52
C MET A 256 28.13 -7.36 -3.92
N VAL A 257 27.18 -7.90 -3.15
CA VAL A 257 27.30 -9.26 -2.58
C VAL A 257 27.40 -10.29 -3.70
N ARG A 258 26.61 -10.18 -4.76
CA ARG A 258 26.67 -11.09 -5.92
C ARG A 258 27.99 -11.01 -6.66
N GLU A 259 28.51 -9.81 -6.86
CA GLU A 259 29.81 -9.59 -7.52
C GLU A 259 30.96 -10.20 -6.74
N GLU A 260 31.02 -10.01 -5.41
CA GLU A 260 32.07 -10.56 -4.57
C GLU A 260 32.07 -12.10 -4.55
N PHE A 261 30.89 -12.73 -4.44
CA PHE A 261 30.78 -14.18 -4.55
C PHE A 261 31.05 -14.69 -5.96
N GLY A 262 30.82 -13.86 -6.99
CA GLY A 262 31.05 -14.19 -8.40
C GLY A 262 32.50 -14.04 -8.87
N ARG A 263 33.41 -13.43 -8.09
CA ARG A 263 34.71 -12.91 -8.49
C ARG A 263 35.70 -13.98 -8.96
N ASN A 264 35.70 -15.16 -8.35
CA ASN A 264 36.58 -16.26 -8.71
C ASN A 264 35.96 -17.63 -8.32
N PRO A 265 36.55 -18.78 -8.79
CA PRO A 265 36.00 -20.10 -8.46
C PRO A 265 35.91 -20.40 -6.97
N PHE A 266 36.88 -19.92 -6.18
CA PHE A 266 36.90 -20.13 -4.73
C PHE A 266 35.78 -19.39 -4.02
N THR A 267 35.55 -18.09 -4.35
CA THR A 267 34.45 -17.33 -3.78
C THR A 267 33.09 -17.86 -4.22
N LYS A 268 32.95 -18.41 -5.45
CA LYS A 268 31.76 -19.12 -5.89
C LYS A 268 31.46 -20.35 -5.05
N LEU A 269 32.49 -21.15 -4.72
CA LEU A 269 32.34 -22.30 -3.83
C LEU A 269 31.92 -21.88 -2.42
N LEU A 270 32.53 -20.81 -1.88
CA LEU A 270 32.13 -20.24 -0.59
C LEU A 270 30.66 -19.75 -0.64
N GLY A 271 30.24 -19.14 -1.75
CA GLY A 271 28.85 -18.72 -1.97
C GLY A 271 27.88 -19.89 -1.94
N LEU A 272 28.25 -21.03 -2.52
CA LEU A 272 27.44 -22.25 -2.46
C LEU A 272 27.30 -22.78 -1.03
N VAL A 273 28.38 -22.79 -0.26
CA VAL A 273 28.36 -23.21 1.17
C VAL A 273 27.52 -22.21 2.00
N ALA A 274 27.63 -20.91 1.73
CA ALA A 274 26.87 -19.87 2.41
C ALA A 274 25.41 -19.75 1.96
N MET A 275 25.01 -20.44 0.89
CA MET A 275 23.66 -20.32 0.28
C MET A 275 22.50 -20.47 1.28
N PRO A 276 22.51 -21.40 2.25
CA PRO A 276 21.42 -21.50 3.23
C PRO A 276 21.27 -20.24 4.08
N VAL A 277 22.39 -19.62 4.48
CA VAL A 277 22.39 -18.36 5.27
C VAL A 277 21.95 -17.19 4.39
N LEU A 278 22.53 -17.07 3.20
CA LEU A 278 22.18 -16.03 2.23
C LEU A 278 20.73 -16.10 1.80
N SER A 279 20.16 -17.30 1.66
CA SER A 279 18.74 -17.50 1.33
C SER A 279 17.83 -17.01 2.46
N LYS A 280 18.18 -17.29 3.72
CA LYS A 280 17.43 -16.76 4.88
C LYS A 280 17.52 -15.25 4.96
N PHE A 281 18.72 -14.70 4.77
CA PHE A 281 18.94 -13.25 4.73
C PHE A 281 18.12 -12.60 3.60
N ARG A 282 18.26 -13.14 2.37
CA ARG A 282 17.52 -12.66 1.20
C ARG A 282 16.01 -12.64 1.42
N ARG A 283 15.44 -13.71 1.99
CA ARG A 283 14.01 -13.75 2.33
C ARG A 283 13.63 -12.64 3.29
N ARG A 284 14.46 -12.34 4.28
CA ARG A 284 14.17 -11.32 5.29
C ARG A 284 14.21 -9.90 4.75
N VAL A 285 15.06 -9.63 3.74
CA VAL A 285 15.21 -8.32 3.10
C VAL A 285 14.53 -8.22 1.73
N ASP A 286 13.80 -9.27 1.30
CA ASP A 286 13.12 -9.30 0.02
C ASP A 286 11.93 -8.34 0.03
N ASN A 287 12.10 -7.19 -0.61
CA ASN A 287 11.08 -6.14 -0.69
C ASN A 287 9.81 -6.59 -1.41
N ARG A 288 9.88 -7.67 -2.22
CA ARG A 288 8.71 -8.24 -2.90
C ARG A 288 7.63 -8.72 -1.94
N GLN A 289 8.01 -9.18 -0.73
CA GLN A 289 7.07 -9.60 0.32
C GLN A 289 6.28 -8.42 0.90
N TYR A 290 6.79 -7.19 0.74
CA TYR A 290 6.15 -5.97 1.20
C TYR A 290 5.44 -5.22 0.08
N ASN A 291 5.38 -5.81 -1.13
CA ASN A 291 4.64 -5.24 -2.25
C ASN A 291 3.14 -5.16 -1.94
N GLY A 292 2.50 -4.12 -2.47
CA GLY A 292 1.10 -3.84 -2.22
C GLY A 292 0.91 -2.68 -1.25
N ALA A 293 1.26 -1.46 -1.68
CA ALA A 293 0.98 -0.24 -0.93
C ALA A 293 -0.53 0.04 -0.91
N ALA A 294 -1.07 0.36 0.26
CA ALA A 294 -2.48 0.71 0.41
C ALA A 294 -2.69 2.20 0.11
N LEU A 295 -3.68 2.53 -0.73
CA LEU A 295 -4.20 3.89 -0.88
C LEU A 295 -5.27 4.11 0.18
N LEU A 296 -4.88 4.72 1.28
CA LEU A 296 -5.74 4.96 2.44
C LEU A 296 -6.59 6.22 2.27
N GLY A 297 -7.72 6.28 2.97
CA GLY A 297 -8.59 7.46 2.97
C GLY A 297 -9.64 7.49 1.85
N LEU A 298 -9.74 6.47 1.02
CA LEU A 298 -10.76 6.30 0.00
C LEU A 298 -11.96 5.49 0.53
N ARG A 299 -13.14 5.64 -0.11
CA ARG A 299 -14.34 4.84 0.21
C ARG A 299 -14.29 3.44 -0.41
N GLY A 300 -13.15 2.77 -0.31
CA GLY A 300 -12.90 1.42 -0.82
C GLY A 300 -11.48 0.99 -0.53
N VAL A 301 -11.23 -0.31 -0.50
CA VAL A 301 -9.88 -0.86 -0.36
C VAL A 301 -9.20 -0.82 -1.71
N VAL A 302 -8.11 -0.07 -1.79
CA VAL A 302 -7.32 0.13 -3.01
C VAL A 302 -5.87 -0.20 -2.74
N ILE A 303 -5.32 -1.10 -3.54
CA ILE A 303 -3.93 -1.52 -3.45
C ILE A 303 -3.16 -1.13 -4.71
N LYS A 304 -1.95 -0.63 -4.53
CA LYS A 304 -1.00 -0.34 -5.59
C LYS A 304 0.17 -1.33 -5.53
N SER A 305 0.31 -2.14 -6.56
CA SER A 305 1.51 -2.96 -6.75
C SER A 305 2.58 -2.18 -7.50
N HIS A 306 3.84 -2.54 -7.31
CA HIS A 306 4.96 -1.97 -8.08
C HIS A 306 4.82 -2.31 -9.58
N GLY A 307 5.18 -1.38 -10.49
CA GLY A 307 5.07 -1.59 -11.94
C GLY A 307 5.90 -2.77 -12.44
N SER A 308 7.10 -2.93 -11.93
CA SER A 308 8.02 -4.04 -12.26
C SER A 308 7.84 -5.29 -11.37
N ALA A 309 6.69 -5.44 -10.71
CA ALA A 309 6.41 -6.62 -9.88
C ALA A 309 6.41 -7.89 -10.71
N ASP A 310 7.09 -8.92 -10.26
CA ASP A 310 6.92 -10.29 -10.76
C ASP A 310 5.64 -10.95 -10.19
N ALA A 311 5.31 -12.14 -10.65
CA ALA A 311 4.10 -12.85 -10.19
C ALA A 311 4.08 -13.10 -8.68
N PHE A 312 5.24 -13.33 -8.04
CA PHE A 312 5.34 -13.48 -6.59
C PHE A 312 5.01 -12.17 -5.87
N ALA A 313 5.64 -11.07 -6.30
CA ALA A 313 5.38 -9.76 -5.72
C ALA A 313 3.92 -9.33 -5.89
N PHE A 314 3.34 -9.54 -7.08
CA PHE A 314 1.93 -9.23 -7.32
C PHE A 314 1.00 -10.10 -6.47
N GLY A 315 1.34 -11.38 -6.26
CA GLY A 315 0.66 -12.26 -5.32
C GLY A 315 0.66 -11.73 -3.88
N CYS A 316 1.80 -11.20 -3.40
CA CYS A 316 1.86 -10.54 -2.09
C CYS A 316 0.92 -9.32 -2.01
N ALA A 317 0.81 -8.55 -3.09
CA ALA A 317 -0.12 -7.42 -3.13
C ALA A 317 -1.60 -7.87 -3.11
N LEU A 318 -1.95 -9.00 -3.73
CA LEU A 318 -3.27 -9.61 -3.61
C LEU A 318 -3.56 -10.07 -2.16
N GLU A 319 -2.56 -10.63 -1.48
CA GLU A 319 -2.69 -10.99 -0.05
C GLU A 319 -2.96 -9.76 0.82
N ARG A 320 -2.30 -8.62 0.54
CA ARG A 320 -2.58 -7.35 1.22
C ARG A 320 -4.01 -6.88 0.98
N ALA A 321 -4.51 -6.98 -0.26
CA ALA A 321 -5.90 -6.63 -0.58
C ALA A 321 -6.89 -7.50 0.22
N ARG A 322 -6.68 -8.83 0.21
CA ARG A 322 -7.50 -9.77 0.99
C ARG A 322 -7.46 -9.47 2.48
N GLU A 323 -6.28 -9.26 3.04
CA GLU A 323 -6.11 -8.99 4.47
C GLU A 323 -6.78 -7.67 4.88
N ALA A 324 -6.66 -6.62 4.07
CA ALA A 324 -7.32 -5.33 4.30
C ALA A 324 -8.86 -5.46 4.36
N VAL A 325 -9.44 -6.27 3.47
CA VAL A 325 -10.88 -6.56 3.50
C VAL A 325 -11.23 -7.41 4.72
N ARG A 326 -10.50 -8.51 4.95
CA ARG A 326 -10.76 -9.46 6.05
C ARG A 326 -10.72 -8.79 7.42
N THR A 327 -9.79 -7.86 7.61
CA THR A 327 -9.62 -7.13 8.88
C THR A 327 -10.54 -5.92 9.00
N GLY A 328 -11.32 -5.59 7.98
CA GLY A 328 -12.24 -4.46 7.99
C GLY A 328 -11.54 -3.10 8.01
N LEU A 329 -10.38 -2.98 7.32
CA LEU A 329 -9.57 -1.75 7.28
C LEU A 329 -10.40 -0.50 6.98
N LEU A 330 -11.27 -0.56 5.97
CA LEU A 330 -12.11 0.58 5.59
C LEU A 330 -13.00 1.06 6.73
N LYS A 331 -13.68 0.14 7.40
CA LYS A 331 -14.57 0.44 8.52
C LYS A 331 -13.79 1.03 9.70
N ARG A 332 -12.67 0.42 10.09
CA ARG A 332 -11.80 0.91 11.17
C ARG A 332 -11.28 2.31 10.89
N THR A 333 -10.83 2.56 9.66
CA THR A 333 -10.36 3.90 9.26
C THR A 333 -11.49 4.93 9.38
N ALA A 334 -12.69 4.61 8.89
CA ALA A 334 -13.84 5.52 8.96
C ALA A 334 -14.25 5.81 10.42
N GLU A 335 -14.27 4.80 11.29
CA GLU A 335 -14.57 4.94 12.72
C GLU A 335 -13.53 5.80 13.44
N ALA A 336 -12.23 5.57 13.19
CA ALA A 336 -11.14 6.33 13.81
C ALA A 336 -11.20 7.81 13.42
N ILE A 337 -11.48 8.12 12.16
CA ILE A 337 -11.64 9.50 11.67
C ILE A 337 -12.87 10.17 12.31
N ALA A 338 -14.01 9.47 12.39
CA ALA A 338 -15.23 10.02 12.97
C ALA A 338 -15.03 10.39 14.46
N GLN A 339 -14.31 9.57 15.21
CA GLN A 339 -13.99 9.84 16.62
C GLN A 339 -13.18 11.13 16.79
N LEU A 340 -12.21 11.39 15.91
CA LEU A 340 -11.40 12.61 15.97
C LEU A 340 -12.17 13.87 15.61
N THR A 341 -13.01 13.79 14.59
CA THR A 341 -13.87 14.91 14.20
C THR A 341 -14.80 15.30 15.36
N HIS A 342 -15.30 14.31 16.11
CA HIS A 342 -16.14 14.57 17.29
C HIS A 342 -15.35 15.23 18.42
N SER A 343 -14.18 14.73 18.74
CA SER A 343 -13.31 15.31 19.79
C SER A 343 -12.85 16.74 19.46
N GLN A 344 -12.58 17.05 18.20
CA GLN A 344 -12.24 18.41 17.77
C GLN A 344 -13.43 19.38 17.90
N VAL A 345 -14.64 18.93 17.57
CA VAL A 345 -15.86 19.75 17.73
C VAL A 345 -16.16 20.01 19.21
N GLU A 346 -15.98 19.02 20.07
CA GLU A 346 -16.15 19.19 21.53
C GLU A 346 -15.11 20.13 22.12
N ALA A 347 -13.84 20.06 21.71
CA ALA A 347 -12.79 20.95 22.15
C ALA A 347 -13.06 22.41 21.75
N LEU A 348 -13.52 22.65 20.53
CA LEU A 348 -13.89 23.98 20.05
C LEU A 348 -15.11 24.56 20.80
N SER A 349 -16.10 23.73 21.12
CA SER A 349 -17.28 24.16 21.87
C SER A 349 -16.97 24.48 23.33
N SER A 350 -16.03 23.77 23.95
CA SER A 350 -15.58 24.05 25.34
C SER A 350 -14.74 25.32 25.44
N THR A 351 -13.94 25.65 24.42
CA THR A 351 -13.13 26.88 24.39
C THR A 351 -14.02 28.11 24.23
N GLN A 352 -15.08 28.04 23.42
CA GLN A 352 -16.03 29.17 23.29
C GLN A 352 -16.92 29.37 24.52
N ALA A 353 -17.12 28.39 25.36
CA ALA A 353 -17.85 28.50 26.62
C ALA A 353 -17.00 29.11 27.74
N GLY A 354 -15.66 28.99 27.67
CA GLY A 354 -14.73 29.58 28.65
C GLY A 354 -14.40 31.06 28.43
N ASP A 355 -14.59 31.56 27.20
CA ASP A 355 -14.33 32.99 26.88
C ASP A 355 -15.57 33.91 27.13
N SER A 356 -16.64 33.37 27.71
CA SER A 356 -17.89 34.11 28.00
C SER A 356 -18.17 34.27 29.50
N GLU A 357 -17.22 33.98 30.37
CA GLU A 357 -17.20 34.32 31.80
C GLU A 357 -16.11 35.38 32.08
#